data_4178c5d6d4fdbd84c814eb74441d72aa
#
_entry.id   4178c5d6d4fdbd84c814eb74441d72aa
#
_cell.length_a   1.000
_cell.length_b   1.000
_cell.length_c   1.000
_cell.angle_alpha   90.00
_cell.angle_beta   90.00
_cell.angle_gamma   90.00
#
_symmetry.space_group_name_H-M   'P 1'
#
loop_
_entity.id
_entity.type
_entity.pdbx_description
1 polymer ?
#
loop_
_entity_poly.entity_id
_entity_poly.type
_entity_poly.pdbx_seq_one_letter_code
_entity_poly.pdbx_strand_id
1 'polypeptide(L)'
;MERRTFLKLAAVLPGLALAGCGGSKTLLSAKDPTMLSIWHVYGEQADSPMNRLLTEFNDTVGKEKGILLNVTNMTNSAAIGGQLQDAKAGKPGALDLPDLFSAHPADASALGIENLVDWNDWFTAEDMAAYVPGFVQDGIIEGRQVVFPVSKSTQLIFLNGSQYARFAADTGAQLSCHMGRLF
;
A
#
# COMPACT_ATOMS: atom_id res chain seq x y z
N MET A 1 -35.81 -50.00 -12.52
CA MET A 1 -34.96 -49.09 -13.35
C MET A 1 -33.77 -49.88 -13.82
N GLU A 2 -33.63 -50.06 -15.13
CA GLU A 2 -32.53 -50.85 -15.68
C GLU A 2 -31.21 -50.02 -15.62
N ARG A 3 -30.10 -50.70 -15.28
CA ARG A 3 -28.74 -50.09 -15.19
C ARG A 3 -28.36 -49.28 -16.41
N ARG A 4 -28.88 -49.61 -17.58
CA ARG A 4 -28.61 -48.91 -18.86
C ARG A 4 -29.29 -47.53 -18.93
N THR A 5 -30.39 -47.33 -18.27
CA THR A 5 -31.11 -46.05 -18.20
C THR A 5 -30.43 -45.07 -17.27
N PHE A 6 -29.84 -45.58 -16.14
CA PHE A 6 -29.08 -44.75 -15.21
C PHE A 6 -27.80 -44.23 -15.83
N LEU A 7 -27.07 -45.07 -16.61
CA LEU A 7 -25.84 -44.64 -17.29
C LEU A 7 -26.09 -43.62 -18.42
N LYS A 8 -27.28 -43.65 -19.04
CA LYS A 8 -27.63 -42.61 -20.05
C LYS A 8 -28.02 -41.29 -19.41
N LEU A 9 -28.60 -41.30 -18.21
CA LEU A 9 -28.89 -40.07 -17.47
C LEU A 9 -27.64 -39.43 -16.87
N ALA A 10 -26.66 -40.25 -16.44
CA ALA A 10 -25.40 -39.76 -15.89
C ALA A 10 -24.45 -39.14 -16.95
N ALA A 11 -24.63 -39.46 -18.23
CA ALA A 11 -23.83 -38.92 -19.33
C ALA A 11 -24.31 -37.53 -19.82
N VAL A 12 -25.54 -37.11 -19.44
CA VAL A 12 -26.07 -35.80 -19.85
C VAL A 12 -25.77 -34.68 -18.82
N LEU A 13 -25.47 -35.05 -17.58
CA LEU A 13 -25.18 -34.10 -16.50
C LEU A 13 -23.82 -33.40 -16.55
N PRO A 14 -22.73 -33.96 -17.11
CA PRO A 14 -21.45 -33.23 -17.20
C PRO A 14 -21.43 -32.09 -18.22
N GLY A 15 -22.35 -32.09 -19.18
CA GLY A 15 -22.41 -31.07 -20.24
C GLY A 15 -22.96 -29.72 -19.80
N LEU A 16 -23.72 -29.67 -18.70
CA LEU A 16 -24.28 -28.43 -18.16
C LEU A 16 -23.40 -27.76 -17.08
N ALA A 17 -22.44 -28.48 -16.52
CA ALA A 17 -21.54 -27.94 -15.49
C ALA A 17 -20.33 -27.18 -16.07
N LEU A 18 -20.07 -27.26 -17.38
CA LEU A 18 -18.94 -26.58 -18.04
C LEU A 18 -19.30 -25.21 -18.65
N ALA A 19 -20.57 -24.81 -18.59
CA ALA A 19 -21.00 -23.49 -19.06
C ALA A 19 -20.92 -22.39 -18.01
N GLY A 20 -20.42 -22.69 -16.78
CA GLY A 20 -20.37 -21.77 -15.65
C GLY A 20 -19.03 -21.06 -15.42
N CYS A 21 -17.98 -21.38 -16.18
CA CYS A 21 -16.68 -20.70 -16.06
C CYS A 21 -16.41 -19.70 -17.20
N GLY A 22 -17.44 -18.97 -17.61
CA GLY A 22 -17.24 -17.69 -18.26
C GLY A 22 -16.90 -16.69 -17.14
N GLY A 23 -15.63 -16.22 -17.10
CA GLY A 23 -15.18 -15.26 -16.10
C GLY A 23 -16.17 -14.10 -16.02
N SER A 24 -16.98 -14.08 -14.97
CA SER A 24 -17.66 -12.88 -14.55
C SER A 24 -16.57 -11.87 -14.28
N LYS A 25 -16.41 -10.90 -15.18
CA LYS A 25 -15.82 -9.63 -14.80
C LYS A 25 -16.62 -9.22 -13.58
N THR A 26 -16.03 -9.27 -12.41
CA THR A 26 -16.67 -8.77 -11.19
C THR A 26 -16.84 -7.28 -11.44
N LEU A 27 -18.01 -6.90 -11.89
CA LEU A 27 -18.34 -5.49 -12.04
C LEU A 27 -18.49 -4.96 -10.61
N LEU A 28 -17.64 -4.00 -10.25
CA LEU A 28 -17.78 -3.28 -9.00
C LEU A 28 -19.21 -2.75 -8.89
N SER A 29 -19.84 -2.91 -7.73
CA SER A 29 -21.24 -2.56 -7.53
C SER A 29 -21.42 -1.75 -6.26
N ALA A 30 -22.00 -0.57 -6.37
CA ALA A 30 -22.35 0.26 -5.21
C ALA A 30 -23.37 -0.41 -4.26
N LYS A 31 -24.11 -1.44 -4.74
CA LYS A 31 -25.07 -2.19 -3.92
C LYS A 31 -24.40 -3.32 -3.13
N ASP A 32 -23.27 -3.81 -3.61
CA ASP A 32 -22.47 -4.87 -2.99
C ASP A 32 -21.00 -4.48 -3.14
N PRO A 33 -20.50 -3.58 -2.28
CA PRO A 33 -19.17 -3.01 -2.43
C PRO A 33 -18.08 -4.04 -2.15
N THR A 34 -17.03 -4.01 -2.95
CA THR A 34 -15.79 -4.75 -2.68
C THR A 34 -15.06 -4.08 -1.53
N MET A 35 -14.81 -4.83 -0.46
CA MET A 35 -13.99 -4.36 0.65
C MET A 35 -12.52 -4.58 0.36
N LEU A 36 -11.72 -3.53 0.51
CA LEU A 36 -10.26 -3.58 0.46
C LEU A 36 -9.69 -3.16 1.82
N SER A 37 -8.81 -3.96 2.34
CA SER A 37 -8.09 -3.67 3.59
C SER A 37 -6.87 -2.79 3.34
N ILE A 38 -6.68 -1.76 4.16
CA ILE A 38 -5.52 -0.89 4.10
C ILE A 38 -4.86 -0.73 5.47
N TRP A 39 -3.54 -0.94 5.53
CA TRP A 39 -2.71 -0.70 6.72
C TRP A 39 -1.86 0.54 6.53
N HIS A 40 -1.90 1.47 7.50
CA HIS A 40 -1.04 2.64 7.48
C HIS A 40 -0.66 3.12 8.89
N VAL A 41 0.35 4.00 8.98
CA VAL A 41 0.92 4.51 10.24
C VAL A 41 0.46 5.93 10.61
N TYR A 42 -0.46 6.49 9.86
CA TYR A 42 -0.84 7.91 10.02
C TYR A 42 -2.05 8.11 10.93
N GLY A 43 -2.43 7.09 11.72
CA GLY A 43 -3.66 7.10 12.52
C GLY A 43 -3.55 7.71 13.90
N GLU A 44 -2.35 7.90 14.45
CA GLU A 44 -2.16 8.36 15.82
C GLU A 44 -2.52 9.84 16.06
N GLN A 45 -2.61 10.63 15.00
CA GLN A 45 -3.03 12.02 15.09
C GLN A 45 -4.55 12.09 15.12
N ALA A 46 -5.11 12.80 16.09
CA ALA A 46 -6.56 12.98 16.25
C ALA A 46 -7.24 13.55 14.99
N ASP A 47 -6.51 14.28 14.15
CA ASP A 47 -6.94 14.82 12.86
C ASP A 47 -5.95 14.41 11.77
N SER A 48 -5.83 13.10 11.56
CA SER A 48 -4.95 12.54 10.52
C SER A 48 -5.45 12.90 9.11
N PRO A 49 -4.66 13.64 8.31
CA PRO A 49 -5.01 13.92 6.92
C PRO A 49 -5.29 12.64 6.11
N MET A 50 -4.55 11.56 6.37
CA MET A 50 -4.77 10.27 5.71
C MET A 50 -6.13 9.68 6.06
N ASN A 51 -6.50 9.65 7.35
CA ASN A 51 -7.80 9.15 7.76
C ASN A 51 -8.94 9.95 7.13
N ARG A 52 -8.80 11.28 7.03
CA ARG A 52 -9.79 12.12 6.35
C ARG A 52 -9.94 11.78 4.86
N LEU A 53 -8.82 11.62 4.16
CA LEU A 53 -8.83 11.25 2.73
C LEU A 53 -9.47 9.87 2.51
N LEU A 54 -9.18 8.89 3.37
CA LEU A 54 -9.76 7.55 3.27
C LEU A 54 -11.27 7.56 3.58
N THR A 55 -11.70 8.37 4.56
CA THR A 55 -13.11 8.58 4.85
C THR A 55 -13.80 9.26 3.67
N GLU A 56 -13.23 10.35 3.14
CA GLU A 56 -13.76 11.05 1.97
C GLU A 56 -13.86 10.12 0.75
N PHE A 57 -12.85 9.29 0.51
CA PHE A 57 -12.92 8.28 -0.56
C PHE A 57 -14.10 7.34 -0.35
N ASN A 58 -14.28 6.80 0.84
CA ASN A 58 -15.39 5.89 1.16
C ASN A 58 -16.76 6.54 0.96
N ASP A 59 -16.89 7.84 1.31
CA ASP A 59 -18.14 8.59 1.22
C ASP A 59 -18.47 9.07 -0.20
N THR A 60 -17.47 9.17 -1.07
CA THR A 60 -17.58 9.72 -2.43
C THR A 60 -17.29 8.68 -3.50
N VAL A 61 -16.06 8.67 -4.03
CA VAL A 61 -15.64 7.82 -5.14
C VAL A 61 -15.80 6.33 -4.83
N GLY A 62 -15.42 5.90 -3.64
CA GLY A 62 -15.56 4.52 -3.20
C GLY A 62 -17.00 4.06 -3.22
N LYS A 63 -17.89 4.87 -2.63
CA LYS A 63 -19.34 4.61 -2.64
C LYS A 63 -19.92 4.54 -4.06
N GLU A 64 -19.53 5.46 -4.93
CA GLU A 64 -19.98 5.50 -6.33
C GLU A 64 -19.49 4.26 -7.10
N LYS A 65 -18.23 3.89 -6.91
CA LYS A 65 -17.58 2.77 -7.64
C LYS A 65 -17.86 1.39 -7.01
N GLY A 66 -18.44 1.33 -5.83
CA GLY A 66 -18.65 0.08 -5.09
C GLY A 66 -17.35 -0.47 -4.50
N ILE A 67 -16.53 0.40 -3.92
CA ILE A 67 -15.30 0.07 -3.21
C ILE A 67 -15.39 0.65 -1.81
N LEU A 68 -15.06 -0.14 -0.80
CA LEU A 68 -15.00 0.30 0.60
C LEU A 68 -13.62 -0.02 1.18
N LEU A 69 -12.91 0.98 1.65
CA LEU A 69 -11.62 0.81 2.34
C LEU A 69 -11.86 0.54 3.82
N ASN A 70 -11.38 -0.61 4.29
CA ASN A 70 -11.33 -0.97 5.70
C ASN A 70 -9.93 -0.65 6.25
N VAL A 71 -9.86 0.35 7.13
CA VAL A 71 -8.59 0.96 7.57
C VAL A 71 -8.11 0.34 8.87
N THR A 72 -6.88 -0.15 8.90
CA THR A 72 -6.17 -0.56 10.11
C THR A 72 -4.99 0.38 10.37
N ASN A 73 -5.06 1.11 11.49
CA ASN A 73 -3.97 1.98 11.92
C ASN A 73 -2.91 1.15 12.66
N MET A 74 -1.69 1.21 12.16
CA MET A 74 -0.54 0.55 12.76
C MET A 74 0.30 1.56 13.54
N THR A 75 0.93 1.11 14.61
CA THR A 75 1.69 2.00 15.53
C THR A 75 2.86 2.70 14.84
N ASN A 76 3.57 1.98 13.95
CA ASN A 76 4.71 2.53 13.21
C ASN A 76 5.08 1.63 12.01
N SER A 77 6.00 2.08 11.17
CA SER A 77 6.43 1.34 9.97
C SER A 77 7.06 -0.02 10.30
N ALA A 78 7.80 -0.13 11.41
CA ALA A 78 8.40 -1.41 11.82
C ALA A 78 7.32 -2.42 12.21
N ALA A 79 6.22 -1.97 12.83
CA ALA A 79 5.07 -2.82 13.15
C ALA A 79 4.41 -3.36 11.87
N ILE A 80 4.26 -2.53 10.82
CA ILE A 80 3.75 -2.98 9.53
C ILE A 80 4.69 -4.05 8.95
N GLY A 81 5.99 -3.77 8.83
CA GLY A 81 6.97 -4.71 8.30
C GLY A 81 6.94 -6.06 9.03
N GLY A 82 6.89 -6.04 10.37
CA GLY A 82 6.78 -7.25 11.20
C GLY A 82 5.51 -8.04 10.94
N GLN A 83 4.35 -7.38 10.91
CA GLN A 83 3.06 -8.02 10.65
C GLN A 83 2.97 -8.59 9.23
N LEU A 84 3.51 -7.90 8.23
CA LEU A 84 3.57 -8.41 6.84
C LEU A 84 4.39 -9.72 6.77
N GLN A 85 5.52 -9.79 7.47
CA GLN A 85 6.34 -11.01 7.52
C GLN A 85 5.63 -12.14 8.26
N ASP A 86 4.95 -11.84 9.36
CA ASP A 86 4.20 -12.81 10.14
C ASP A 86 3.01 -13.36 9.34
N ALA A 87 2.28 -12.49 8.64
CA ALA A 87 1.19 -12.87 7.75
C ALA A 87 1.68 -13.73 6.58
N LYS A 88 2.77 -13.31 5.90
CA LYS A 88 3.40 -14.09 4.82
C LYS A 88 3.83 -15.49 5.29
N ALA A 89 4.36 -15.59 6.50
CA ALA A 89 4.79 -16.85 7.09
C ALA A 89 3.64 -17.72 7.63
N GLY A 90 2.39 -17.22 7.61
CA GLY A 90 1.23 -17.94 8.16
C GLY A 90 1.35 -18.22 9.65
N LYS A 91 1.98 -17.33 10.43
CA LYS A 91 2.17 -17.53 11.86
C LYS A 91 0.83 -17.53 12.60
N PRO A 92 0.67 -18.40 13.61
CA PRO A 92 -0.55 -18.41 14.42
C PRO A 92 -0.80 -17.04 15.07
N GLY A 93 -2.00 -16.50 14.85
CA GLY A 93 -2.40 -15.18 15.36
C GLY A 93 -1.93 -13.99 14.52
N ALA A 94 -1.25 -14.20 13.41
CA ALA A 94 -0.98 -13.14 12.44
C ALA A 94 -2.28 -12.66 11.79
N LEU A 95 -2.31 -11.38 11.42
CA LEU A 95 -3.38 -10.83 10.60
C LEU A 95 -3.29 -11.37 9.18
N ASP A 96 -4.39 -11.36 8.45
CA ASP A 96 -4.36 -11.61 7.00
C ASP A 96 -3.59 -10.49 6.29
N LEU A 97 -2.92 -10.82 5.18
CA LEU A 97 -2.24 -9.80 4.36
C LEU A 97 -3.26 -8.77 3.87
N PRO A 98 -2.96 -7.47 4.01
CA PRO A 98 -3.84 -6.42 3.51
C PRO A 98 -3.75 -6.29 1.99
N ASP A 99 -4.80 -5.72 1.38
CA ASP A 99 -4.78 -5.39 -0.05
C ASP A 99 -3.87 -4.19 -0.35
N LEU A 100 -3.79 -3.24 0.59
CA LEU A 100 -2.97 -2.04 0.51
C LEU A 100 -2.22 -1.80 1.82
N PHE A 101 -1.00 -1.32 1.74
CA PHE A 101 -0.25 -0.96 2.95
C PHE A 101 0.78 0.14 2.69
N SER A 102 1.01 0.98 3.71
CA SER A 102 2.13 1.92 3.68
C SER A 102 3.39 1.21 4.19
N ALA A 103 4.48 1.26 3.43
CA ALA A 103 5.73 0.60 3.78
C ALA A 103 6.94 1.33 3.21
N HIS A 104 8.11 0.97 3.71
CA HIS A 104 9.37 1.33 3.06
C HIS A 104 9.67 0.34 1.91
N PRO A 105 10.45 0.75 0.89
CA PRO A 105 10.86 -0.15 -0.19
C PRO A 105 11.50 -1.47 0.27
N ALA A 106 12.21 -1.45 1.40
CA ALA A 106 12.80 -2.65 1.99
C ALA A 106 11.76 -3.69 2.45
N ASP A 107 10.61 -3.23 2.97
CA ASP A 107 9.52 -4.13 3.40
C ASP A 107 8.85 -4.76 2.17
N ALA A 108 8.69 -3.98 1.08
CA ALA A 108 8.19 -4.50 -0.19
C ALA A 108 9.11 -5.59 -0.77
N SER A 109 10.44 -5.34 -0.78
CA SER A 109 11.42 -6.36 -1.20
C SER A 109 11.35 -7.62 -0.35
N ALA A 110 11.21 -7.48 0.97
CA ALA A 110 11.13 -8.62 1.89
C ALA A 110 9.84 -9.44 1.71
N LEU A 111 8.75 -8.81 1.24
CA LEU A 111 7.52 -9.53 0.90
C LEU A 111 7.67 -10.38 -0.38
N GLY A 112 8.57 -9.99 -1.26
CA GLY A 112 8.75 -10.54 -2.60
C GLY A 112 7.95 -9.76 -3.63
N ILE A 113 8.66 -9.18 -4.59
CA ILE A 113 8.07 -8.28 -5.60
C ILE A 113 7.08 -9.00 -6.52
N GLU A 114 7.17 -10.31 -6.64
CA GLU A 114 6.24 -11.15 -7.40
C GLU A 114 4.83 -11.18 -6.79
N ASN A 115 4.72 -10.85 -5.49
CA ASN A 115 3.45 -10.79 -4.76
C ASN A 115 2.84 -9.37 -4.79
N LEU A 116 3.50 -8.41 -5.42
CA LEU A 116 3.10 -7.02 -5.46
C LEU A 116 2.65 -6.62 -6.88
N VAL A 117 1.70 -5.72 -6.94
CA VAL A 117 1.24 -5.13 -8.20
C VAL A 117 2.36 -4.27 -8.80
N ASP A 118 2.59 -4.37 -10.10
CA ASP A 118 3.40 -3.40 -10.82
C ASP A 118 2.51 -2.22 -11.23
N TRP A 119 2.77 -1.05 -10.65
CA TRP A 119 1.98 0.14 -10.93
C TRP A 119 2.11 0.63 -12.37
N ASN A 120 3.18 0.25 -13.10
CA ASN A 120 3.35 0.57 -14.52
C ASN A 120 2.26 -0.08 -15.39
N ASP A 121 1.63 -1.16 -14.92
CA ASP A 121 0.52 -1.79 -15.65
C ASP A 121 -0.78 -0.97 -15.57
N TRP A 122 -0.87 -0.01 -14.64
CA TRP A 122 -2.08 0.72 -14.30
C TRP A 122 -1.97 2.23 -14.46
N PHE A 123 -0.78 2.79 -14.31
CA PHE A 123 -0.50 4.23 -14.45
C PHE A 123 0.34 4.50 -15.68
N THR A 124 -0.04 5.53 -16.42
CA THR A 124 0.73 5.99 -17.58
C THR A 124 1.94 6.82 -17.13
N ALA A 125 2.89 7.04 -18.05
CA ALA A 125 4.02 7.93 -17.78
C ALA A 125 3.56 9.37 -17.48
N GLU A 126 2.42 9.81 -18.03
CA GLU A 126 1.83 11.11 -17.75
C GLU A 126 1.28 11.19 -16.32
N ASP A 127 0.60 10.14 -15.85
CA ASP A 127 0.13 10.05 -14.46
C ASP A 127 1.31 10.12 -13.49
N MET A 128 2.39 9.40 -13.79
CA MET A 128 3.60 9.36 -12.96
C MET A 128 4.37 10.69 -12.98
N ALA A 129 4.31 11.46 -14.06
CA ALA A 129 4.95 12.76 -14.18
C ALA A 129 4.37 13.83 -13.25
N ALA A 130 3.17 13.62 -12.70
CA ALA A 130 2.58 14.49 -11.68
C ALA A 130 3.30 14.41 -10.32
N TYR A 131 4.14 13.41 -10.11
CA TYR A 131 4.87 13.15 -8.86
C TYR A 131 6.33 13.59 -8.97
N VAL A 132 6.97 13.81 -7.81
CA VAL A 132 8.40 14.15 -7.76
C VAL A 132 9.23 12.96 -8.28
N PRO A 133 10.00 13.12 -9.36
CA PRO A 133 10.67 12.00 -10.02
C PRO A 133 11.57 11.16 -9.09
N GLY A 134 12.31 11.80 -8.18
CA GLY A 134 13.14 11.07 -7.22
C GLY A 134 12.34 10.21 -6.24
N PHE A 135 11.09 10.58 -5.94
CA PHE A 135 10.23 9.77 -5.07
C PHE A 135 9.64 8.58 -5.81
N VAL A 136 9.30 8.76 -7.07
CA VAL A 136 8.86 7.66 -7.95
C VAL A 136 9.99 6.64 -8.12
N GLN A 137 11.20 7.12 -8.40
CA GLN A 137 12.38 6.28 -8.61
C GLN A 137 12.68 5.36 -7.41
N ASP A 138 12.48 5.84 -6.18
CA ASP A 138 12.68 5.05 -4.96
C ASP A 138 11.71 3.85 -4.85
N GLY A 139 10.60 3.88 -5.58
CA GLY A 139 9.62 2.80 -5.62
C GLY A 139 9.89 1.73 -6.67
N ILE A 140 10.95 1.89 -7.48
CA ILE A 140 11.33 0.90 -8.49
C ILE A 140 12.26 -0.13 -7.85
N ILE A 141 11.79 -1.38 -7.81
CA ILE A 141 12.55 -2.52 -7.28
C ILE A 141 12.64 -3.56 -8.39
N GLU A 142 13.85 -3.98 -8.74
CA GLU A 142 14.12 -4.95 -9.80
C GLU A 142 13.41 -4.63 -11.14
N GLY A 143 13.34 -3.33 -11.46
CA GLY A 143 12.73 -2.83 -12.70
C GLY A 143 11.20 -2.71 -12.69
N ARG A 144 10.53 -3.02 -11.58
CA ARG A 144 9.09 -2.89 -11.41
C ARG A 144 8.75 -1.75 -10.45
N GLN A 145 7.73 -0.96 -10.76
CA GLN A 145 7.21 0.08 -9.87
C GLN A 145 6.27 -0.56 -8.84
N VAL A 146 6.80 -1.07 -7.75
CA VAL A 146 6.01 -1.79 -6.74
C VAL A 146 5.64 -0.94 -5.52
N VAL A 147 6.30 0.21 -5.33
CA VAL A 147 5.96 1.18 -4.28
C VAL A 147 5.56 2.50 -4.90
N PHE A 148 4.40 3.01 -4.52
CA PHE A 148 3.89 4.30 -4.97
C PHE A 148 4.14 5.37 -3.90
N PRO A 149 4.68 6.56 -4.24
CA PRO A 149 5.00 7.59 -3.26
C PRO A 149 3.74 8.28 -2.73
N VAL A 150 3.40 8.05 -1.47
CA VAL A 150 2.31 8.75 -0.78
C VAL A 150 2.85 9.95 -0.01
N SER A 151 3.94 9.77 0.72
CA SER A 151 4.61 10.83 1.46
C SER A 151 6.10 10.51 1.65
N LYS A 152 6.89 11.54 1.79
CA LYS A 152 8.30 11.46 2.17
C LYS A 152 8.54 12.40 3.34
N SER A 153 9.24 11.92 4.36
CA SER A 153 9.74 12.76 5.46
C SER A 153 11.20 13.12 5.23
N THR A 154 11.60 14.26 5.76
CA THR A 154 12.99 14.68 5.80
C THR A 154 13.36 15.10 7.21
N GLN A 155 14.63 14.98 7.52
CA GLN A 155 15.16 15.49 8.78
C GLN A 155 15.66 16.92 8.56
N LEU A 156 15.26 17.81 9.47
CA LEU A 156 15.68 19.21 9.47
C LEU A 156 16.38 19.51 10.79
N ILE A 157 17.46 20.28 10.72
CA ILE A 157 18.14 20.80 11.88
C ILE A 157 17.70 22.25 12.06
N PHE A 158 17.08 22.55 13.20
CA PHE A 158 16.72 23.91 13.58
C PHE A 158 17.78 24.47 14.51
N LEU A 159 18.34 25.61 14.14
CA LEU A 159 19.31 26.33 14.96
C LEU A 159 18.65 27.57 15.55
N ASN A 160 18.84 27.80 16.84
CA ASN A 160 18.51 29.09 17.45
C ASN A 160 19.57 30.10 17.01
N GLY A 161 19.21 30.98 16.08
CA GLY A 161 20.15 31.93 15.45
C GLY A 161 20.88 32.84 16.44
N SER A 162 20.18 33.30 17.50
CA SER A 162 20.78 34.17 18.52
C SER A 162 21.81 33.43 19.38
N GLN A 163 21.55 32.21 19.77
CA GLN A 163 22.47 31.38 20.54
C GLN A 163 23.65 30.94 19.65
N TYR A 164 23.39 30.57 18.42
CA TYR A 164 24.44 30.21 17.49
C TYR A 164 25.38 31.38 17.20
N ALA A 165 24.87 32.62 17.01
CA ALA A 165 25.68 33.78 16.79
C ALA A 165 26.63 34.06 17.96
N ARG A 166 26.18 33.88 19.22
CA ARG A 166 27.04 34.00 20.42
C ARG A 166 28.12 32.91 20.42
N PHE A 167 27.73 31.66 20.21
CA PHE A 167 28.65 30.54 20.13
C PHE A 167 29.72 30.73 19.04
N ALA A 168 29.31 31.18 17.86
CA ALA A 168 30.21 31.46 16.75
C ALA A 168 31.19 32.60 17.05
N ALA A 169 30.74 33.66 17.73
CA ALA A 169 31.58 34.75 18.15
C ALA A 169 32.62 34.31 19.20
N ASP A 170 32.25 33.47 20.13
CA ASP A 170 33.12 32.99 21.22
C ASP A 170 34.14 31.94 20.75
N THR A 171 33.75 31.11 19.76
CA THR A 171 34.55 29.95 19.33
C THR A 171 35.16 30.05 17.94
N GLY A 172 34.76 31.04 17.13
CA GLY A 172 35.12 31.14 15.71
C GLY A 172 34.45 30.07 14.83
N ALA A 173 33.44 29.35 15.35
CA ALA A 173 32.77 28.31 14.62
C ALA A 173 31.98 28.85 13.42
N GLN A 174 32.01 28.13 12.30
CA GLN A 174 31.21 28.43 11.12
C GLN A 174 30.20 27.33 10.86
N LEU A 175 29.02 27.72 10.42
CA LEU A 175 27.96 26.77 10.03
C LEU A 175 28.42 25.98 8.80
N SER A 176 28.50 24.66 8.94
CA SER A 176 28.80 23.81 7.80
C SER A 176 27.50 23.60 6.99
N CYS A 177 27.56 23.89 5.69
CA CYS A 177 26.44 23.58 4.77
C CYS A 177 26.38 22.11 4.36
N HIS A 178 27.33 21.28 4.82
CA HIS A 178 27.36 19.84 4.52
C HIS A 178 27.16 19.03 5.81
N MET A 179 26.12 18.19 5.83
CA MET A 179 25.81 17.30 6.96
C MET A 179 26.98 16.39 7.36
N GLY A 180 27.80 15.96 6.40
CA GLY A 180 28.97 15.11 6.66
C GLY A 180 30.12 15.79 7.46
N ARG A 181 29.97 17.06 7.87
CA ARG A 181 30.93 17.79 8.73
C ARG A 181 30.33 18.12 10.12
N LEU A 182 29.13 17.70 10.40
CA LEU A 182 28.47 17.93 11.69
C LEU A 182 28.64 16.75 12.67
N PHE A 183 29.25 15.65 12.21
CA PHE A 183 29.55 14.46 13.01
C PHE A 183 31.03 14.08 12.83
#